data_93b0b5e1633fffa0a5bb74bd463c107c
#
_entry.id   93b0b5e1633fffa0a5bb74bd463c107c
#
_cell.length_a   1.000
_cell.length_b   1.000
_cell.length_c   1.000
_cell.angle_alpha   90.00
_cell.angle_beta   90.00
_cell.angle_gamma   90.00
#
_symmetry.space_group_name_H-M   'P 1'
#
loop_
_entity.id
_entity.type
_entity.pdbx_description
1 polymer ?
#
loop_
_entity_poly.entity_id
_entity_poly.type
_entity_poly.pdbx_seq_one_letter_code
_entity_poly.pdbx_strand_id
1 'polypeptide(L)'
;MIPTEPAKIDDKKYRFDSFENGKAFLGNKKERLPAMGWNSWNAFGSGNTQFLTKAMADKIIELGLDKLGYKYLVLDDGCYKSERENGKLSNENVKFPDGFKALSDYVHAKGLKFGMYNDIGTNLCAGAAVGTCGFEDVDAKSYLEWGVDFLK
;
A
#
# COMPACT_ATOMS: atom_id res chain seq x y z
N MET A 1 -12.04 -22.46 6.16
CA MET A 1 -11.19 -23.39 6.93
C MET A 1 -9.87 -22.67 7.17
N ILE A 2 -9.51 -22.42 8.40
CA ILE A 2 -8.18 -21.85 8.74
C ILE A 2 -7.18 -22.99 8.49
N PRO A 3 -6.11 -22.78 7.73
CA PRO A 3 -5.08 -23.78 7.58
C PRO A 3 -4.51 -24.11 8.97
N THR A 4 -4.55 -25.38 9.34
CA THR A 4 -4.10 -25.88 10.66
C THR A 4 -2.59 -26.12 10.71
N GLU A 5 -1.88 -25.94 9.62
CA GLU A 5 -0.42 -26.03 9.58
C GLU A 5 0.18 -24.69 9.17
N PRO A 6 1.24 -24.20 9.85
CA PRO A 6 1.97 -23.04 9.39
C PRO A 6 2.53 -23.33 7.99
N ALA A 7 2.44 -22.35 7.11
CA ALA A 7 3.04 -22.44 5.78
C ALA A 7 4.51 -22.84 5.94
N LYS A 8 4.94 -23.90 5.24
CA LYS A 8 6.36 -24.28 5.21
C LYS A 8 7.10 -23.14 4.51
N ILE A 9 7.84 -22.37 5.30
CA ILE A 9 8.75 -21.36 4.78
C ILE A 9 9.83 -22.09 4.01
N ASP A 10 9.93 -21.84 2.71
CA ASP A 10 11.07 -22.31 1.92
C ASP A 10 12.28 -21.45 2.26
N ASP A 11 13.13 -21.95 3.17
CA ASP A 11 14.35 -21.28 3.65
C ASP A 11 15.29 -20.86 2.52
N LYS A 12 15.15 -21.45 1.32
CA LYS A 12 15.94 -21.07 0.14
C LYS A 12 15.35 -19.85 -0.57
N LYS A 13 14.02 -19.63 -0.48
CA LYS A 13 13.30 -18.52 -1.08
C LYS A 13 13.34 -17.27 -0.20
N TYR A 14 13.38 -17.47 1.11
CA TYR A 14 13.40 -16.39 2.13
C TYR A 14 14.73 -16.38 2.90
N ARG A 15 15.84 -16.65 2.21
CA ARG A 15 17.13 -16.37 2.82
C ARG A 15 17.19 -14.88 3.16
N PHE A 16 17.04 -14.58 4.41
CA PHE A 16 17.69 -13.43 5.02
C PHE A 16 19.19 -13.69 4.95
N ASP A 17 19.75 -13.62 3.76
CA ASP A 17 21.17 -13.60 3.58
C ASP A 17 21.69 -12.51 4.49
N SER A 18 22.59 -12.90 5.35
CA SER A 18 23.21 -12.15 6.42
C SER A 18 23.16 -10.64 6.24
N PHE A 19 23.16 -9.90 7.34
CA PHE A 19 23.23 -8.44 7.45
C PHE A 19 24.19 -7.75 6.44
N GLU A 20 25.13 -8.50 5.86
CA GLU A 20 26.03 -8.03 4.80
C GLU A 20 25.33 -7.85 3.45
N ASN A 21 24.35 -8.66 3.11
CA ASN A 21 23.55 -8.48 1.89
C ASN A 21 22.46 -7.42 2.03
N GLY A 22 22.03 -7.11 3.24
CA GLY A 22 21.20 -5.94 3.53
C GLY A 22 21.85 -4.62 3.08
N LYS A 23 23.19 -4.56 3.07
CA LYS A 23 23.93 -3.42 2.50
C LYS A 23 23.81 -3.30 0.97
N ALA A 24 23.68 -4.41 0.27
CA ALA A 24 23.47 -4.41 -1.19
C ALA A 24 22.05 -3.98 -1.56
N PHE A 25 21.06 -4.26 -0.70
CA PHE A 25 19.67 -3.85 -0.91
C PHE A 25 19.46 -2.34 -0.67
N LEU A 26 20.28 -1.72 0.16
CA LEU A 26 20.26 -0.28 0.43
C LEU A 26 20.97 0.55 -0.64
N GLY A 27 21.23 -0.01 -1.84
CA GLY A 27 21.92 0.56 -2.98
C GLY A 27 22.20 2.05 -2.88
N ASN A 28 23.43 2.48 -3.13
CA ASN A 28 23.95 3.84 -3.05
C ASN A 28 23.18 4.75 -2.07
N LYS A 29 23.60 4.74 -0.81
CA LYS A 29 23.03 5.44 0.35
C LYS A 29 22.67 6.90 0.05
N LYS A 30 21.50 7.13 -0.49
CA LYS A 30 20.78 8.36 -0.16
C LYS A 30 19.97 8.00 1.08
N GLU A 31 20.30 8.62 2.21
CA GLU A 31 19.48 8.53 3.40
C GLU A 31 18.04 8.84 3.01
N ARG A 32 17.16 7.84 3.15
CA ARG A 32 15.74 8.05 2.90
C ARG A 32 15.18 8.73 4.13
N LEU A 33 14.84 9.99 4.00
CA LEU A 33 14.06 10.67 5.02
C LEU A 33 12.71 9.97 5.19
N PRO A 34 12.12 10.03 6.41
CA PRO A 34 10.76 9.54 6.63
C PRO A 34 9.79 10.13 5.61
N ALA A 35 8.84 9.32 5.14
CA ALA A 35 7.82 9.79 4.21
C ALA A 35 6.96 10.87 4.86
N MET A 36 6.87 12.04 4.24
CA MET A 36 5.99 13.12 4.65
C MET A 36 4.73 13.11 3.77
N GLY A 37 3.57 13.06 4.40
CA GLY A 37 2.32 13.01 3.64
C GLY A 37 1.09 12.87 4.53
N TRP A 38 0.01 12.45 3.92
CA TRP A 38 -1.28 12.20 4.54
C TRP A 38 -1.65 10.74 4.44
N ASN A 39 -2.21 10.19 5.51
CA ASN A 39 -2.75 8.84 5.59
C ASN A 39 -4.24 8.90 5.95
N SER A 40 -5.05 8.07 5.32
CA SER A 40 -6.51 8.16 5.40
C SER A 40 -7.12 7.75 6.74
N TRP A 41 -6.40 6.97 7.57
CA TRP A 41 -7.01 6.29 8.72
C TRP A 41 -7.58 7.25 9.77
N ASN A 42 -6.78 8.18 10.24
CA ASN A 42 -7.22 9.08 11.32
C ASN A 42 -8.34 10.03 10.91
N ALA A 43 -8.50 10.29 9.61
CA ALA A 43 -9.57 11.15 9.10
C ALA A 43 -10.86 10.39 8.79
N PHE A 44 -10.74 9.19 8.21
CA PHE A 44 -11.89 8.48 7.61
C PHE A 44 -12.03 7.03 8.05
N GLY A 45 -11.06 6.46 8.77
CA GLY A 45 -11.03 5.04 9.10
C GLY A 45 -11.20 4.18 7.86
N SER A 46 -11.94 3.09 7.98
CA SER A 46 -12.29 2.22 6.84
C SER A 46 -13.32 2.85 5.88
N GLY A 47 -13.86 4.03 6.19
CA GLY A 47 -14.84 4.75 5.37
C GLY A 47 -14.21 5.59 4.25
N ASN A 48 -12.89 5.56 4.05
CA ASN A 48 -12.26 6.28 2.96
C ASN A 48 -12.76 5.80 1.59
N THR A 49 -12.84 6.72 0.63
CA THR A 49 -13.32 6.46 -0.72
C THR A 49 -12.39 7.10 -1.75
N GLN A 50 -12.52 6.68 -3.00
CA GLN A 50 -11.83 7.30 -4.12
C GLN A 50 -12.13 8.81 -4.23
N PHE A 51 -13.37 9.22 -3.97
CA PHE A 51 -13.77 10.64 -3.98
C PHE A 51 -13.04 11.42 -2.89
N LEU A 52 -13.05 10.94 -1.65
CA LEU A 52 -12.36 11.57 -0.52
C LEU A 52 -10.85 11.64 -0.76
N THR A 53 -10.27 10.57 -1.29
CA THR A 53 -8.84 10.50 -1.61
C THR A 53 -8.45 11.54 -2.67
N LYS A 54 -9.24 11.68 -3.75
CA LYS A 54 -9.03 12.69 -4.79
C LYS A 54 -9.14 14.10 -4.19
N ALA A 55 -10.14 14.36 -3.36
CA ALA A 55 -10.33 15.65 -2.68
C ALA A 55 -9.13 15.98 -1.76
N MET A 56 -8.58 15.01 -1.05
CA MET A 56 -7.38 15.22 -0.23
C MET A 56 -6.14 15.52 -1.07
N ALA A 57 -5.96 14.84 -2.22
CA ALA A 57 -4.89 15.17 -3.15
C ALA A 57 -4.99 16.62 -3.65
N ASP A 58 -6.21 17.06 -4.03
CA ASP A 58 -6.47 18.43 -4.45
C ASP A 58 -6.15 19.43 -3.34
N LYS A 59 -6.56 19.11 -2.10
CA LYS A 59 -6.34 19.99 -0.95
C LYS A 59 -4.86 20.12 -0.57
N ILE A 60 -4.06 19.06 -0.71
CA ILE A 60 -2.60 19.11 -0.51
C ILE A 60 -1.98 20.14 -1.48
N ILE A 61 -2.39 20.12 -2.73
CA ILE A 61 -1.89 21.06 -3.77
C ILE A 61 -2.40 22.48 -3.51
N GLU A 62 -3.71 22.64 -3.27
CA GLU A 62 -4.32 23.93 -3.00
C GLU A 62 -3.66 24.68 -1.84
N LEU A 63 -3.32 23.94 -0.77
CA LEU A 63 -2.65 24.51 0.41
C LEU A 63 -1.13 24.64 0.23
N GLY A 64 -0.57 24.20 -0.88
CA GLY A 64 0.87 24.24 -1.13
C GLY A 64 1.71 23.33 -0.25
N LEU A 65 1.09 22.34 0.40
CA LEU A 65 1.78 21.40 1.29
C LEU A 65 2.80 20.54 0.55
N ASP A 66 2.54 20.26 -0.73
CA ASP A 66 3.46 19.56 -1.62
C ASP A 66 4.80 20.30 -1.77
N LYS A 67 4.80 21.63 -1.76
CA LYS A 67 6.00 22.47 -1.83
C LYS A 67 6.83 22.40 -0.55
N LEU A 68 6.18 22.05 0.57
CA LEU A 68 6.81 21.85 1.87
C LEU A 68 7.31 20.42 2.09
N GLY A 69 7.15 19.53 1.09
CA GLY A 69 7.62 18.15 1.16
C GLY A 69 6.56 17.10 1.48
N TYR A 70 5.29 17.46 1.72
CA TYR A 70 4.19 16.53 1.95
C TYR A 70 3.76 15.91 0.62
N LYS A 71 4.49 14.89 0.19
CA LYS A 71 4.35 14.29 -1.15
C LYS A 71 3.53 13.00 -1.16
N TYR A 72 3.44 12.30 -0.04
CA TYR A 72 2.79 10.99 0.00
C TYR A 72 1.31 11.11 0.36
N LEU A 73 0.47 10.42 -0.39
CA LEU A 73 -0.95 10.23 -0.08
C LEU A 73 -1.20 8.75 0.03
N VAL A 74 -1.53 8.28 1.23
CA VAL A 74 -1.56 6.86 1.58
C VAL A 74 -2.98 6.41 1.90
N LEU A 75 -3.46 5.40 1.19
CA LEU A 75 -4.66 4.65 1.57
C LEU A 75 -4.31 3.69 2.71
N ASP A 76 -5.05 3.77 3.80
CA ASP A 76 -4.97 2.84 4.91
C ASP A 76 -5.97 1.69 4.75
N ASP A 77 -6.25 0.95 5.83
CA ASP A 77 -7.16 -0.19 5.85
C ASP A 77 -8.57 0.16 5.35
N GLY A 78 -9.29 -0.84 4.84
CA GLY A 78 -10.66 -0.70 4.35
C GLY A 78 -10.79 -0.34 2.86
N CYS A 79 -9.70 -0.32 2.08
CA CYS A 79 -9.75 -0.07 0.64
C CYS A 79 -9.89 -1.34 -0.22
N TYR A 80 -9.53 -2.51 0.32
CA TYR A 80 -9.67 -3.79 -0.36
C TYR A 80 -11.02 -4.45 -0.10
N LYS A 81 -11.39 -5.41 -0.95
CA LYS A 81 -12.42 -6.39 -0.63
C LYS A 81 -12.00 -7.21 0.59
N SER A 82 -12.97 -7.79 1.29
CA SER A 82 -12.72 -8.63 2.47
C SER A 82 -12.00 -9.93 2.19
N GLU A 83 -11.99 -10.36 0.93
CA GLU A 83 -11.38 -11.60 0.46
C GLU A 83 -10.61 -11.36 -0.85
N ARG A 84 -9.62 -12.21 -1.11
CA ARG A 84 -8.87 -12.20 -2.36
C ARG A 84 -9.68 -12.77 -3.51
N GLU A 85 -9.58 -12.19 -4.68
CA GLU A 85 -10.18 -12.70 -5.91
C GLU A 85 -9.11 -13.43 -6.73
N ASN A 86 -9.28 -14.73 -6.90
CA ASN A 86 -8.29 -15.59 -7.59
C ASN A 86 -6.85 -15.43 -7.02
N GLY A 87 -6.74 -15.30 -5.69
CA GLY A 87 -5.49 -15.13 -4.98
C GLY A 87 -4.91 -13.72 -5.03
N LYS A 88 -5.54 -12.75 -5.71
CA LYS A 88 -5.09 -11.37 -5.82
C LYS A 88 -5.88 -10.43 -4.92
N LEU A 89 -5.23 -9.36 -4.48
CA LEU A 89 -5.91 -8.21 -3.90
C LEU A 89 -6.80 -7.55 -4.94
N SER A 90 -7.95 -7.03 -4.50
CA SER A 90 -8.84 -6.24 -5.34
C SER A 90 -9.43 -5.07 -4.55
N ASN A 91 -9.77 -4.00 -5.27
CA ASN A 91 -10.39 -2.82 -4.68
C ASN A 91 -11.83 -3.12 -4.22
N GLU A 92 -12.24 -2.47 -3.14
CA GLU A 92 -13.66 -2.43 -2.78
C GLU A 92 -14.41 -1.56 -3.81
N ASN A 93 -15.31 -2.19 -4.59
CA ASN A 93 -15.86 -1.60 -5.80
C ASN A 93 -16.80 -0.41 -5.57
N VAL A 94 -17.48 -0.34 -4.41
CA VAL A 94 -18.37 0.79 -4.10
C VAL A 94 -17.56 2.02 -3.73
N LYS A 95 -16.49 1.85 -2.97
CA LYS A 95 -15.62 2.94 -2.52
C LYS A 95 -14.59 3.36 -3.57
N PHE A 96 -14.12 2.42 -4.37
CA PHE A 96 -13.07 2.66 -5.39
C PHE A 96 -13.50 2.10 -6.76
N PRO A 97 -14.58 2.64 -7.38
CA PRO A 97 -15.15 2.09 -8.60
C PRO A 97 -14.22 2.10 -9.82
N ASP A 98 -13.30 3.07 -9.90
CA ASP A 98 -12.35 3.18 -11.03
C ASP A 98 -11.09 2.32 -10.81
N GLY A 99 -10.95 1.70 -9.63
CA GLY A 99 -9.78 0.92 -9.25
C GLY A 99 -8.58 1.74 -8.81
N PHE A 100 -7.56 1.04 -8.26
CA PHE A 100 -6.40 1.70 -7.67
C PHE A 100 -5.46 2.32 -8.70
N LYS A 101 -5.36 1.72 -9.90
CA LYS A 101 -4.51 2.28 -10.97
C LYS A 101 -4.98 3.67 -11.40
N ALA A 102 -6.27 3.84 -11.65
CA ALA A 102 -6.83 5.13 -12.05
C ALA A 102 -6.68 6.18 -10.93
N LEU A 103 -6.83 5.76 -9.67
CA LEU A 103 -6.62 6.64 -8.52
C LEU A 103 -5.15 7.05 -8.38
N SER A 104 -4.23 6.12 -8.53
CA SER A 104 -2.79 6.37 -8.52
C SER A 104 -2.39 7.34 -9.63
N ASP A 105 -2.89 7.14 -10.85
CA ASP A 105 -2.63 8.06 -11.98
C ASP A 105 -3.12 9.48 -11.69
N TYR A 106 -4.29 9.61 -11.04
CA TYR A 106 -4.81 10.91 -10.61
C TYR A 106 -3.87 11.59 -9.60
N VAL A 107 -3.38 10.85 -8.62
CA VAL A 107 -2.44 11.34 -7.60
C VAL A 107 -1.11 11.74 -8.24
N HIS A 108 -0.57 10.90 -9.13
CA HIS A 108 0.67 11.16 -9.86
C HIS A 108 0.57 12.38 -10.77
N ALA A 109 -0.56 12.60 -11.44
CA ALA A 109 -0.77 13.77 -12.28
C ALA A 109 -0.66 15.10 -11.51
N LYS A 110 -0.80 15.08 -10.18
CA LYS A 110 -0.60 16.23 -9.30
C LYS A 110 0.83 16.36 -8.76
N GLY A 111 1.75 15.49 -9.15
CA GLY A 111 3.13 15.45 -8.65
C GLY A 111 3.25 14.90 -7.23
N LEU A 112 2.21 14.21 -6.74
CA LEU A 112 2.21 13.47 -5.49
C LEU A 112 2.60 12.02 -5.70
N LYS A 113 2.84 11.30 -4.62
CA LYS A 113 3.15 9.88 -4.57
C LYS A 113 1.99 9.12 -3.95
N PHE A 114 1.66 7.97 -4.54
CA PHE A 114 0.57 7.12 -4.09
C PHE A 114 1.07 6.02 -3.18
N GLY A 115 0.50 5.90 -1.99
CA GLY A 115 0.82 4.85 -1.03
C GLY A 115 -0.38 3.99 -0.69
N MET A 116 -0.11 2.78 -0.26
CA MET A 116 -1.11 1.84 0.24
C MET A 116 -0.66 1.20 1.55
N TYR A 117 -1.58 0.53 2.21
CA TYR A 117 -1.37 -0.24 3.43
C TYR A 117 -1.63 -1.72 3.16
N ASN A 118 -0.85 -2.59 3.80
CA ASN A 118 -1.18 -3.98 4.02
C ASN A 118 -0.51 -4.46 5.31
N ASP A 119 -0.85 -5.67 5.76
CA ASP A 119 -0.26 -6.34 6.90
C ASP A 119 0.57 -7.54 6.44
N ILE A 120 1.69 -7.81 7.10
CA ILE A 120 2.53 -8.98 6.83
C ILE A 120 1.95 -10.29 7.39
N GLY A 121 0.85 -10.21 8.15
CA GLY A 121 0.07 -11.33 8.64
C GLY A 121 -0.93 -11.85 7.60
N THR A 122 -1.92 -12.61 8.06
CA THR A 122 -3.00 -13.17 7.23
C THR A 122 -4.19 -12.22 7.09
N ASN A 123 -4.35 -11.30 8.05
CA ASN A 123 -5.47 -10.39 8.13
C ASN A 123 -4.98 -8.95 8.30
N LEU A 124 -5.77 -8.00 7.81
CA LEU A 124 -5.59 -6.58 8.11
C LEU A 124 -6.07 -6.26 9.53
N CYS A 125 -5.65 -5.12 10.08
CA CYS A 125 -6.04 -4.68 11.42
C CYS A 125 -7.55 -4.53 11.59
N ALA A 126 -8.28 -4.11 10.56
CA ALA A 126 -9.74 -4.02 10.56
C ALA A 126 -10.44 -5.35 10.24
N GLY A 127 -9.71 -6.46 10.12
CA GLY A 127 -10.22 -7.83 10.09
C GLY A 127 -10.40 -8.44 8.69
N ALA A 128 -10.16 -7.73 7.60
CA ALA A 128 -10.21 -8.32 6.27
C ALA A 128 -9.12 -9.39 6.08
N ALA A 129 -9.48 -10.58 5.53
CA ALA A 129 -8.59 -11.73 5.39
C ALA A 129 -7.72 -11.61 4.12
N VAL A 130 -7.05 -10.49 3.94
CA VAL A 130 -6.24 -10.15 2.76
C VAL A 130 -4.83 -9.68 3.09
N GLY A 131 -4.31 -10.08 4.27
CA GLY A 131 -2.91 -9.87 4.62
C GLY A 131 -1.98 -10.54 3.63
N THR A 132 -0.73 -10.06 3.57
CA THR A 132 0.20 -10.43 2.48
C THR A 132 0.93 -11.75 2.72
N CYS A 133 0.80 -12.36 3.92
CA CYS A 133 1.47 -13.60 4.28
C CYS A 133 1.16 -14.72 3.27
N GLY A 134 2.20 -15.20 2.58
CA GLY A 134 2.09 -16.23 1.54
C GLY A 134 1.68 -15.71 0.16
N PHE A 135 1.48 -14.40 0.01
CA PHE A 135 1.11 -13.74 -1.25
C PHE A 135 2.07 -12.61 -1.65
N GLU A 136 3.24 -12.52 -1.03
CA GLU A 136 4.17 -11.41 -1.14
C GLU A 136 4.54 -11.10 -2.60
N ASP A 137 4.85 -12.14 -3.39
CA ASP A 137 5.19 -11.98 -4.81
C ASP A 137 4.00 -11.51 -5.67
N VAL A 138 2.78 -11.97 -5.34
CA VAL A 138 1.55 -11.62 -6.06
C VAL A 138 1.16 -10.18 -5.75
N ASP A 139 1.22 -9.82 -4.48
CA ASP A 139 0.88 -8.48 -4.00
C ASP A 139 1.89 -7.44 -4.50
N ALA A 140 3.19 -7.76 -4.48
CA ALA A 140 4.23 -6.88 -5.02
C ALA A 140 3.98 -6.55 -6.50
N LYS A 141 3.57 -7.55 -7.30
CA LYS A 141 3.20 -7.33 -8.71
C LYS A 141 1.95 -6.45 -8.82
N SER A 142 0.94 -6.68 -8.00
CA SER A 142 -0.28 -5.86 -7.99
C SER A 142 0.03 -4.40 -7.63
N TYR A 143 0.84 -4.16 -6.61
CA TYR A 143 1.27 -2.80 -6.24
C TYR A 143 2.06 -2.13 -7.36
N LEU A 144 2.94 -2.85 -8.04
CA LEU A 144 3.66 -2.33 -9.20
C LEU A 144 2.71 -1.96 -10.34
N GLU A 145 1.75 -2.83 -10.67
CA GLU A 145 0.74 -2.59 -11.70
C GLU A 145 -0.14 -1.37 -11.37
N TRP A 146 -0.44 -1.14 -10.09
CA TRP A 146 -1.22 0.01 -9.63
C TRP A 146 -0.39 1.29 -9.49
N GLY A 147 0.93 1.22 -9.61
CA GLY A 147 1.82 2.37 -9.50
C GLY A 147 1.99 2.85 -8.05
N VAL A 148 2.05 1.93 -7.10
CA VAL A 148 2.27 2.24 -5.68
C VAL A 148 3.72 2.62 -5.43
N ASP A 149 3.96 3.80 -4.84
CA ASP A 149 5.30 4.32 -4.50
C ASP A 149 5.73 3.99 -3.06
N PHE A 150 4.77 3.72 -2.19
CA PHE A 150 5.00 3.52 -0.76
C PHE A 150 4.02 2.49 -0.20
N LEU A 151 4.52 1.55 0.57
CA LEU A 151 3.70 0.57 1.31
C LEU A 151 3.97 0.76 2.80
N LYS A 152 2.89 0.94 3.55
CA LYS A 152 2.88 1.02 5.01
C LYS A 152 2.64 -0.36 5.58
#